data_4280083d347352edc796a806d3b39531
#
_entry.id   4280083d347352edc796a806d3b39531
#
_cell.length_a   1.000
_cell.length_b   1.000
_cell.length_c   1.000
_cell.angle_alpha   90.00
_cell.angle_beta   90.00
_cell.angle_gamma   90.00
#
_symmetry.space_group_name_H-M   'P 1'
#
loop_
_entity.id
_entity.type
_entity.pdbx_description
1 polymer ?
#
loop_
_entity_poly.entity_id
_entity_poly.type
_entity_poly.pdbx_seq_one_letter_code
_entity_poly.pdbx_strand_id
1 'polypeptide(L)'
;MAFKAIYQTSKNYIINKPAFYLPENLYVKYIVFISTLISFLSHSKIRTYSKIAVENFPQYFIHKITVGNEQIMFQNGFRISRFIRGFDFAGERMWRRYKIDEILGSDIPEAILDVGANIGEFSYFASIKFSGLSKIISVEPDPVVLKCIEFNLKETEINIEPIAVSDKSAVLKFYLKPTSADSSFHIPSGDAVEIEVAARTLDSVIEKYNLSGPILVKMDCEGHEPEALEGLMRNKDKIKWISIDSGPERSGVSTTREVISKLRQHGFENITTHGFNIVTAVKQI
;
A
#
# COMPACT_ATOMS: atom_id res chain seq x y z
N MET A 1 -6.60 28.34 7.39
CA MET A 1 -5.56 27.46 7.98
C MET A 1 -5.95 26.90 9.35
N ALA A 2 -6.44 27.66 10.30
CA ALA A 2 -6.81 27.17 11.64
C ALA A 2 -7.88 26.04 11.66
N PHE A 3 -8.90 26.12 10.83
CA PHE A 3 -9.96 25.09 10.75
C PHE A 3 -9.45 23.72 10.28
N LYS A 4 -8.46 23.70 9.37
CA LYS A 4 -7.84 22.45 8.87
C LYS A 4 -6.98 21.78 9.94
N ALA A 5 -6.29 22.56 10.76
CA ALA A 5 -5.47 22.05 11.87
C ALA A 5 -6.36 21.52 13.02
N ILE A 6 -7.44 22.23 13.38
CA ILE A 6 -8.41 21.77 14.40
C ILE A 6 -9.11 20.48 13.95
N TYR A 7 -9.49 20.37 12.68
CA TYR A 7 -10.08 19.16 12.10
C TYR A 7 -9.12 17.97 12.10
N GLN A 8 -7.83 18.20 11.79
CA GLN A 8 -6.80 17.15 11.81
C GLN A 8 -6.53 16.66 13.25
N THR A 9 -6.48 17.57 14.22
CA THR A 9 -6.24 17.25 15.63
C THR A 9 -7.44 16.53 16.26
N SER A 10 -8.67 16.99 15.99
CA SER A 10 -9.90 16.35 16.48
C SER A 10 -10.12 14.97 15.83
N LYS A 11 -9.76 14.79 14.55
CA LYS A 11 -9.83 13.52 13.86
C LYS A 11 -8.89 12.48 14.48
N ASN A 12 -7.64 12.85 14.77
CA ASN A 12 -6.69 11.96 15.45
C ASN A 12 -7.17 11.59 16.87
N TYR A 13 -7.80 12.53 17.57
CA TYR A 13 -8.27 12.30 18.93
C TYR A 13 -9.53 11.42 18.98
N ILE A 14 -10.49 11.62 18.07
CA ILE A 14 -11.76 10.89 18.04
C ILE A 14 -11.60 9.51 17.37
N ILE A 15 -10.80 9.40 16.31
CA ILE A 15 -10.68 8.17 15.54
C ILE A 15 -9.57 7.26 16.06
N ASN A 16 -8.38 7.79 16.34
CA ASN A 16 -7.22 6.96 16.65
C ASN A 16 -7.05 6.63 18.13
N LYS A 17 -7.42 7.52 19.06
CA LYS A 17 -7.29 7.22 20.49
C LYS A 17 -8.12 6.01 20.96
N PRO A 18 -9.38 5.81 20.53
CA PRO A 18 -10.15 4.63 20.92
C PRO A 18 -9.54 3.30 20.46
N ALA A 19 -8.75 3.27 19.38
CA ALA A 19 -8.05 2.06 18.94
C ALA A 19 -7.10 1.49 20.01
N PHE A 20 -6.56 2.33 20.89
CA PHE A 20 -5.66 1.88 21.97
C PHE A 20 -6.39 1.32 23.19
N TYR A 21 -7.70 1.53 23.31
CA TYR A 21 -8.47 1.20 24.51
C TYR A 21 -9.64 0.25 24.25
N LEU A 22 -10.06 0.07 23.00
CA LEU A 22 -11.20 -0.78 22.64
C LEU A 22 -10.73 -2.06 21.98
N PRO A 23 -11.34 -3.21 22.34
CA PRO A 23 -11.24 -4.42 21.50
C PRO A 23 -11.65 -4.12 20.05
N GLU A 24 -11.05 -4.82 19.10
CA GLU A 24 -11.22 -4.56 17.65
C GLU A 24 -12.69 -4.48 17.22
N ASN A 25 -13.53 -5.42 17.67
CA ASN A 25 -14.96 -5.46 17.35
C ASN A 25 -15.73 -4.24 17.88
N LEU A 26 -15.35 -3.73 19.04
CA LEU A 26 -15.95 -2.49 19.61
C LEU A 26 -15.43 -1.25 18.90
N TYR A 27 -14.15 -1.23 18.53
CA TYR A 27 -13.58 -0.15 17.73
C TYR A 27 -14.24 -0.04 16.36
N VAL A 28 -14.47 -1.16 15.67
CA VAL A 28 -15.19 -1.18 14.38
C VAL A 28 -16.59 -0.59 14.54
N LYS A 29 -17.37 -1.03 15.56
CA LYS A 29 -18.71 -0.48 15.84
C LYS A 29 -18.66 1.01 16.16
N TYR A 30 -17.68 1.44 16.94
CA TYR A 30 -17.47 2.86 17.28
C TYR A 30 -17.20 3.71 16.03
N ILE A 31 -16.30 3.28 15.16
CA ILE A 31 -15.97 4.01 13.91
C ILE A 31 -17.18 4.11 12.98
N VAL A 32 -17.94 3.02 12.83
CA VAL A 32 -19.19 3.02 12.05
C VAL A 32 -20.19 4.04 12.62
N PHE A 33 -20.41 4.00 13.94
CA PHE A 33 -21.32 4.93 14.62
C PHE A 33 -20.90 6.39 14.46
N ILE A 34 -19.64 6.72 14.74
CA ILE A 34 -19.11 8.10 14.62
C ILE A 34 -19.16 8.58 13.17
N SER A 35 -18.81 7.73 12.21
CA SER A 35 -18.86 8.09 10.79
C SER A 35 -20.29 8.38 10.32
N THR A 36 -21.26 7.59 10.77
CA THR A 36 -22.68 7.80 10.50
C THR A 36 -23.19 9.10 11.13
N LEU A 37 -22.80 9.39 12.39
CA LEU A 37 -23.17 10.61 13.08
C LEU A 37 -22.59 11.86 12.39
N ILE A 38 -21.32 11.82 12.01
CA ILE A 38 -20.67 12.92 11.28
C ILE A 38 -21.36 13.16 9.94
N SER A 39 -21.71 12.10 9.21
CA SER A 39 -22.44 12.18 7.94
C SER A 39 -23.80 12.83 8.11
N PHE A 40 -24.52 12.51 9.18
CA PHE A 40 -25.83 13.11 9.49
C PHE A 40 -25.74 14.58 9.88
N LEU A 41 -24.70 14.97 10.65
CA LEU A 41 -24.53 16.34 11.14
C LEU A 41 -23.87 17.28 10.10
N SER A 42 -23.11 16.75 9.16
CA SER A 42 -22.47 17.55 8.13
C SER A 42 -23.36 17.64 6.90
N HIS A 43 -24.00 18.81 6.68
CA HIS A 43 -24.69 19.15 5.43
C HIS A 43 -23.71 19.30 4.25
N SER A 44 -22.45 18.95 4.40
CA SER A 44 -21.45 19.00 3.35
C SER A 44 -21.64 17.81 2.39
N LYS A 45 -21.43 18.05 1.10
CA LYS A 45 -21.37 17.04 -0.01
C LYS A 45 -20.26 15.98 0.16
N ILE A 46 -19.98 15.57 1.39
CA ILE A 46 -19.21 14.35 1.67
C ILE A 46 -20.10 13.23 1.18
N ARG A 47 -19.62 12.39 0.27
CA ARG A 47 -20.31 11.19 -0.25
C ARG A 47 -21.07 10.56 0.91
N THR A 48 -22.38 10.54 0.79
CA THR A 48 -23.30 10.12 1.85
C THR A 48 -22.96 8.67 2.21
N TYR A 49 -22.45 8.45 3.40
CA TYR A 49 -22.26 7.13 3.99
C TYR A 49 -23.64 6.50 4.28
N SER A 50 -24.41 6.24 3.22
CA SER A 50 -25.80 5.83 3.38
C SER A 50 -25.99 4.46 4.00
N LYS A 51 -24.97 3.59 3.93
CA LYS A 51 -24.92 2.29 4.63
C LYS A 51 -23.47 1.87 4.79
N ILE A 52 -22.93 1.84 5.99
CA ILE A 52 -21.72 1.11 6.34
C ILE A 52 -22.18 -0.19 6.99
N ALA A 53 -22.03 -1.31 6.27
CA ALA A 53 -22.19 -2.65 6.83
C ALA A 53 -20.81 -3.28 6.96
N VAL A 54 -20.55 -3.96 8.07
CA VAL A 54 -19.29 -4.68 8.30
C VAL A 54 -19.59 -6.14 8.46
N GLU A 55 -18.97 -6.95 7.63
CA GLU A 55 -18.98 -8.40 7.73
C GLU A 55 -17.60 -8.86 8.20
N ASN A 56 -17.58 -9.77 9.17
CA ASN A 56 -16.34 -10.28 9.73
C ASN A 56 -16.13 -11.74 9.30
N PHE A 57 -14.90 -12.08 8.93
CA PHE A 57 -14.44 -13.43 8.65
C PHE A 57 -13.32 -13.79 9.64
N PRO A 58 -13.68 -14.16 10.90
CA PRO A 58 -12.70 -14.24 12.01
C PRO A 58 -11.56 -15.21 11.75
N GLN A 59 -11.84 -16.33 11.05
CA GLN A 59 -10.84 -17.35 10.72
C GLN A 59 -9.69 -16.85 9.84
N TYR A 60 -9.86 -15.68 9.19
CA TYR A 60 -8.87 -15.05 8.31
C TYR A 60 -8.48 -13.64 8.75
N PHE A 61 -9.01 -13.16 9.88
CA PHE A 61 -8.84 -11.76 10.31
C PHE A 61 -9.25 -10.74 9.24
N ILE A 62 -10.17 -11.11 8.36
CA ILE A 62 -10.65 -10.30 7.24
C ILE A 62 -11.98 -9.66 7.63
N HIS A 63 -12.13 -8.42 7.23
CA HIS A 63 -13.35 -7.65 7.34
C HIS A 63 -13.78 -7.18 5.95
N LYS A 64 -15.09 -7.06 5.76
CA LYS A 64 -15.68 -6.45 4.56
C LYS A 64 -16.52 -5.26 4.97
N ILE A 65 -16.27 -4.10 4.39
CA ILE A 65 -17.06 -2.89 4.58
C ILE A 65 -17.80 -2.55 3.29
N THR A 66 -19.05 -2.14 3.42
CA THR A 66 -19.82 -1.59 2.30
C THR A 66 -19.97 -0.09 2.50
N VAL A 67 -19.52 0.70 1.53
CA VAL A 67 -19.59 2.17 1.51
C VAL A 67 -20.36 2.60 0.27
N GLY A 68 -21.62 2.99 0.43
CA GLY A 68 -22.51 3.19 -0.72
C GLY A 68 -22.74 1.87 -1.48
N ASN A 69 -22.33 1.81 -2.74
CA ASN A 69 -22.39 0.61 -3.57
C ASN A 69 -21.06 -0.16 -3.65
N GLU A 70 -20.02 0.37 -3.03
CA GLU A 70 -18.68 -0.21 -3.06
C GLU A 70 -18.47 -1.18 -1.90
N GLN A 71 -17.86 -2.32 -2.17
CA GLN A 71 -17.46 -3.29 -1.15
C GLN A 71 -15.94 -3.38 -1.12
N ILE A 72 -15.37 -3.30 0.09
CA ILE A 72 -13.93 -3.33 0.32
C ILE A 72 -13.62 -4.41 1.34
N MET A 73 -12.71 -5.33 1.00
CA MET A 73 -12.15 -6.32 1.92
C MET A 73 -10.78 -5.85 2.43
N PHE A 74 -10.56 -6.00 3.73
CA PHE A 74 -9.31 -5.61 4.37
C PHE A 74 -9.00 -6.47 5.59
N GLN A 75 -7.73 -6.62 5.88
CA GLN A 75 -7.25 -7.29 7.09
C GLN A 75 -7.16 -6.28 8.22
N ASN A 76 -7.42 -6.72 9.46
CA ASN A 76 -7.34 -5.94 10.69
C ASN A 76 -8.39 -4.82 10.79
N GLY A 77 -9.39 -5.00 11.66
CA GLY A 77 -10.51 -4.07 11.87
C GLY A 77 -10.08 -2.67 12.31
N PHE A 78 -8.91 -2.50 12.93
CA PHE A 78 -8.39 -1.18 13.27
C PHE A 78 -8.07 -0.31 12.04
N ARG A 79 -7.96 -0.91 10.86
CA ARG A 79 -7.76 -0.19 9.58
C ARG A 79 -9.06 0.36 8.97
N ILE A 80 -10.24 0.03 9.52
CA ILE A 80 -11.54 0.45 8.96
C ILE A 80 -11.63 1.95 8.67
N SER A 81 -11.01 2.78 9.51
CA SER A 81 -11.01 4.24 9.33
C SER A 81 -10.33 4.71 8.03
N ARG A 82 -9.54 3.85 7.38
CA ARG A 82 -8.89 4.14 6.08
C ARG A 82 -9.91 4.09 4.95
N PHE A 83 -10.96 3.25 5.07
CA PHE A 83 -11.84 2.86 3.99
C PHE A 83 -13.26 3.43 4.09
N ILE A 84 -13.63 4.08 5.20
CA ILE A 84 -14.96 4.68 5.40
C ILE A 84 -15.36 5.74 4.38
N ARG A 85 -14.44 6.22 3.54
CA ARG A 85 -14.68 7.20 2.48
C ARG A 85 -14.58 6.60 1.07
N GLY A 86 -14.49 5.29 0.96
CA GLY A 86 -14.34 4.57 -0.30
C GLY A 86 -12.90 4.17 -0.59
N PHE A 87 -12.75 3.25 -1.53
CA PHE A 87 -11.47 2.68 -1.90
C PHE A 87 -10.62 3.64 -2.74
N ASP A 88 -11.29 4.42 -3.62
CA ASP A 88 -10.68 5.51 -4.39
C ASP A 88 -9.99 6.54 -3.49
N PHE A 89 -10.66 6.92 -2.41
CA PHE A 89 -10.10 7.87 -1.44
C PHE A 89 -8.90 7.28 -0.67
N ALA A 90 -8.97 5.99 -0.32
CA ALA A 90 -7.86 5.30 0.32
C ALA A 90 -6.64 5.28 -0.62
N GLY A 91 -6.84 4.95 -1.90
CA GLY A 91 -5.80 4.95 -2.92
C GLY A 91 -5.22 6.34 -3.20
N GLU A 92 -6.07 7.38 -3.29
CA GLU A 92 -5.60 8.77 -3.42
C GLU A 92 -4.67 9.17 -2.26
N ARG A 93 -4.98 8.73 -1.04
CA ARG A 93 -4.11 8.98 0.12
C ARG A 93 -2.76 8.29 -0.02
N MET A 94 -2.71 7.05 -0.50
CA MET A 94 -1.47 6.34 -0.78
C MET A 94 -0.68 7.05 -1.88
N TRP A 95 -1.33 7.41 -2.97
CA TRP A 95 -0.73 8.18 -4.07
C TRP A 95 -0.02 9.45 -3.59
N ARG A 96 -0.69 10.22 -2.75
CA ARG A 96 -0.13 11.44 -2.15
C ARG A 96 0.99 11.14 -1.14
N ARG A 97 0.87 10.06 -0.34
CA ARG A 97 1.92 9.64 0.61
C ARG A 97 3.22 9.34 -0.13
N TYR A 98 3.14 8.60 -1.22
CA TYR A 98 4.28 8.22 -2.06
C TYR A 98 4.72 9.33 -3.02
N LYS A 99 4.15 10.53 -2.95
CA LYS A 99 4.59 11.70 -3.74
C LYS A 99 4.56 11.47 -5.24
N ILE A 100 3.65 10.66 -5.74
CA ILE A 100 3.67 10.22 -7.13
C ILE A 100 3.44 11.39 -8.10
N ASP A 101 2.51 12.32 -7.81
CA ASP A 101 2.31 13.50 -8.66
C ASP A 101 3.56 14.40 -8.71
N GLU A 102 4.35 14.43 -7.61
CA GLU A 102 5.57 15.25 -7.55
C GLU A 102 6.67 14.70 -8.46
N ILE A 103 6.77 13.37 -8.60
CA ILE A 103 7.80 12.74 -9.43
C ILE A 103 7.39 12.55 -10.88
N LEU A 104 6.10 12.38 -11.15
CA LEU A 104 5.58 12.25 -12.52
C LEU A 104 5.51 13.61 -13.23
N GLY A 105 5.13 14.68 -12.52
CA GLY A 105 4.79 15.95 -13.15
C GLY A 105 3.61 15.78 -14.11
N SER A 106 3.85 16.02 -15.41
CA SER A 106 2.88 15.81 -16.48
C SER A 106 3.05 14.48 -17.23
N ASP A 107 4.06 13.70 -16.88
CA ASP A 107 4.37 12.45 -17.57
C ASP A 107 3.40 11.34 -17.21
N ILE A 108 3.22 10.40 -18.13
CA ILE A 108 2.39 9.21 -17.96
C ILE A 108 3.28 7.97 -18.08
N PRO A 109 3.28 7.06 -17.08
CA PRO A 109 4.03 5.81 -17.19
C PRO A 109 3.40 4.86 -18.21
N GLU A 110 4.20 4.04 -18.88
CA GLU A 110 3.69 2.94 -19.70
C GLU A 110 3.30 1.70 -18.87
N ALA A 111 3.90 1.56 -17.70
CA ALA A 111 3.57 0.51 -16.75
C ALA A 111 3.76 0.99 -15.31
N ILE A 112 3.04 0.35 -14.39
CA ILE A 112 3.16 0.58 -12.95
C ILE A 112 3.42 -0.75 -12.23
N LEU A 113 4.46 -0.78 -11.40
CA LEU A 113 4.72 -1.84 -10.44
C LEU A 113 4.39 -1.35 -9.03
N ASP A 114 3.36 -1.92 -8.43
CA ASP A 114 2.98 -1.69 -7.04
C ASP A 114 3.51 -2.85 -6.18
N VAL A 115 4.69 -2.66 -5.62
CA VAL A 115 5.40 -3.67 -4.83
C VAL A 115 5.05 -3.51 -3.35
N GLY A 116 4.56 -4.59 -2.73
CA GLY A 116 3.89 -4.53 -1.45
C GLY A 116 2.53 -3.85 -1.61
N ALA A 117 1.71 -4.42 -2.51
CA ALA A 117 0.44 -3.80 -2.91
C ALA A 117 -0.63 -3.83 -1.82
N ASN A 118 -0.41 -4.61 -0.76
CA ASN A 118 -1.37 -4.82 0.31
C ASN A 118 -2.76 -5.18 -0.28
N ILE A 119 -3.83 -4.50 0.11
CA ILE A 119 -5.19 -4.79 -0.40
C ILE A 119 -5.50 -4.11 -1.76
N GLY A 120 -4.52 -3.47 -2.40
CA GLY A 120 -4.60 -2.96 -3.77
C GLY A 120 -5.11 -1.52 -3.93
N GLU A 121 -5.20 -0.73 -2.85
CA GLU A 121 -5.73 0.63 -2.92
C GLU A 121 -4.92 1.58 -3.82
N PHE A 122 -3.59 1.43 -3.84
CA PHE A 122 -2.72 2.23 -4.72
C PHE A 122 -2.94 1.86 -6.19
N SER A 123 -2.90 0.58 -6.51
CA SER A 123 -3.11 0.06 -7.86
C SER A 123 -4.50 0.40 -8.41
N TYR A 124 -5.54 0.29 -7.55
CA TYR A 124 -6.90 0.68 -7.91
C TYR A 124 -6.99 2.16 -8.30
N PHE A 125 -6.41 3.06 -7.47
CA PHE A 125 -6.40 4.48 -7.78
C PHE A 125 -5.60 4.80 -9.04
N ALA A 126 -4.47 4.12 -9.25
CA ALA A 126 -3.67 4.26 -10.47
C ALA A 126 -4.47 3.90 -11.73
N SER A 127 -5.30 2.82 -11.68
CA SER A 127 -6.14 2.43 -12.80
C SER A 127 -7.24 3.45 -13.14
N ILE A 128 -7.77 4.14 -12.12
CA ILE A 128 -8.73 5.23 -12.33
C ILE A 128 -8.02 6.45 -12.92
N LYS A 129 -6.84 6.80 -12.36
CA LYS A 129 -6.09 7.99 -12.78
C LYS A 129 -5.57 7.89 -14.21
N PHE A 130 -5.14 6.69 -14.60
CA PHE A 130 -4.63 6.39 -15.94
C PHE A 130 -5.57 5.40 -16.64
N SER A 131 -6.82 5.81 -16.86
CA SER A 131 -7.81 4.97 -17.57
C SER A 131 -7.27 4.61 -18.97
N GLY A 132 -7.13 3.30 -19.22
CA GLY A 132 -6.50 2.76 -20.43
C GLY A 132 -5.04 2.31 -20.28
N LEU A 133 -4.42 2.50 -19.12
CA LEU A 133 -3.14 1.87 -18.81
C LEU A 133 -3.36 0.39 -18.49
N SER A 134 -3.01 -0.49 -19.42
CA SER A 134 -3.24 -1.94 -19.31
C SER A 134 -2.20 -2.71 -18.51
N LYS A 135 -1.14 -2.05 -18.06
CA LYS A 135 0.00 -2.71 -17.41
C LYS A 135 0.24 -2.19 -15.99
N ILE A 136 -0.68 -2.54 -15.09
CA ILE A 136 -0.50 -2.35 -13.65
C ILE A 136 -0.32 -3.73 -13.03
N ILE A 137 0.79 -3.93 -12.32
CA ILE A 137 1.13 -5.18 -11.65
C ILE A 137 1.23 -4.92 -10.16
N SER A 138 0.35 -5.56 -9.40
CA SER A 138 0.35 -5.56 -7.93
C SER A 138 1.09 -6.77 -7.42
N VAL A 139 2.15 -6.58 -6.65
CA VAL A 139 2.96 -7.67 -6.08
C VAL A 139 2.73 -7.73 -4.58
N GLU A 140 2.25 -8.88 -4.07
CA GLU A 140 1.91 -9.07 -2.67
C GLU A 140 2.16 -10.54 -2.25
N PRO A 141 2.99 -10.81 -1.24
CA PRO A 141 3.28 -12.19 -0.81
C PRO A 141 2.31 -12.76 0.21
N ASP A 142 1.61 -11.93 1.02
CA ASP A 142 0.78 -12.39 2.13
C ASP A 142 -0.50 -13.08 1.62
N PRO A 143 -0.68 -14.40 1.86
CA PRO A 143 -1.83 -15.15 1.34
C PRO A 143 -3.18 -14.71 1.93
N VAL A 144 -3.18 -14.03 3.06
CA VAL A 144 -4.41 -13.49 3.67
C VAL A 144 -4.79 -12.18 2.99
N VAL A 145 -3.80 -11.32 2.76
CA VAL A 145 -3.95 -10.05 2.05
C VAL A 145 -4.30 -10.29 0.57
N LEU A 146 -3.75 -11.36 -0.05
CA LEU A 146 -4.09 -11.76 -1.42
C LEU A 146 -5.59 -11.99 -1.62
N LYS A 147 -6.31 -12.57 -0.65
CA LYS A 147 -7.78 -12.70 -0.73
C LYS A 147 -8.48 -11.35 -0.77
N CYS A 148 -7.93 -10.36 -0.06
CA CYS A 148 -8.49 -9.01 -0.06
C CYS A 148 -8.21 -8.30 -1.39
N ILE A 149 -6.99 -8.35 -1.90
CA ILE A 149 -6.62 -7.68 -3.15
C ILE A 149 -7.36 -8.29 -4.34
N GLU A 150 -7.48 -9.62 -4.43
CA GLU A 150 -8.25 -10.32 -5.44
C GLU A 150 -9.72 -9.90 -5.45
N PHE A 151 -10.32 -9.76 -4.26
CA PHE A 151 -11.70 -9.28 -4.14
C PHE A 151 -11.83 -7.81 -4.55
N ASN A 152 -10.92 -6.95 -4.09
CA ASN A 152 -11.00 -5.51 -4.32
C ASN A 152 -10.73 -5.12 -5.79
N LEU A 153 -9.86 -5.88 -6.47
CA LEU A 153 -9.46 -5.60 -7.86
C LEU A 153 -10.18 -6.45 -8.91
N LYS A 154 -11.13 -7.29 -8.52
CA LYS A 154 -11.81 -8.26 -9.41
C LYS A 154 -12.50 -7.64 -10.65
N GLU A 155 -12.88 -6.38 -10.58
CA GLU A 155 -13.52 -5.64 -11.68
C GLU A 155 -12.52 -4.76 -12.46
N THR A 156 -11.22 -5.03 -12.29
CA THR A 156 -10.14 -4.28 -12.96
C THR A 156 -9.29 -5.22 -13.81
N GLU A 157 -8.49 -4.66 -14.72
CA GLU A 157 -7.50 -5.39 -15.52
C GLU A 157 -6.11 -5.44 -14.85
N ILE A 158 -6.04 -5.19 -13.53
CA ILE A 158 -4.79 -5.19 -12.77
C ILE A 158 -4.33 -6.64 -12.57
N ASN A 159 -3.06 -6.90 -12.88
CA ASN A 159 -2.45 -8.22 -12.64
C ASN A 159 -1.94 -8.31 -11.20
N ILE A 160 -2.20 -9.44 -10.56
CA ILE A 160 -1.74 -9.73 -9.20
C ILE A 160 -0.68 -10.80 -9.24
N GLU A 161 0.50 -10.51 -8.68
CA GLU A 161 1.62 -11.44 -8.50
C GLU A 161 1.72 -11.87 -7.04
N PRO A 162 1.40 -13.13 -6.71
CA PRO A 162 1.42 -13.65 -5.35
C PRO A 162 2.84 -14.06 -4.93
N ILE A 163 3.77 -13.12 -4.96
CA ILE A 163 5.18 -13.36 -4.66
C ILE A 163 5.75 -12.23 -3.80
N ALA A 164 6.84 -12.52 -3.14
CA ALA A 164 7.76 -11.53 -2.61
C ALA A 164 8.76 -11.07 -3.67
N VAL A 165 9.31 -9.87 -3.50
CA VAL A 165 10.45 -9.40 -4.31
C VAL A 165 11.74 -9.48 -3.51
N SER A 166 12.84 -9.91 -4.17
CA SER A 166 14.15 -10.05 -3.55
C SER A 166 15.28 -9.95 -4.59
N ASP A 167 16.51 -10.09 -4.13
CA ASP A 167 17.73 -10.09 -4.97
C ASP A 167 17.80 -11.30 -5.92
N LYS A 168 17.12 -12.40 -5.58
CA LYS A 168 17.13 -13.65 -6.36
C LYS A 168 15.83 -14.42 -6.20
N SER A 169 15.61 -15.38 -7.09
CA SER A 169 14.52 -16.36 -6.97
C SER A 169 14.83 -17.36 -5.85
N ALA A 170 13.96 -17.46 -4.88
CA ALA A 170 14.10 -18.32 -3.70
C ALA A 170 12.73 -18.65 -3.09
N VAL A 171 12.73 -19.52 -2.09
CA VAL A 171 11.66 -19.64 -1.11
C VAL A 171 12.19 -19.01 0.16
N LEU A 172 11.47 -18.03 0.69
CA LEU A 172 11.88 -17.25 1.85
C LEU A 172 10.88 -17.43 2.99
N LYS A 173 11.40 -17.35 4.22
CA LYS A 173 10.56 -17.29 5.42
C LYS A 173 9.91 -15.90 5.48
N PHE A 174 8.62 -15.90 5.76
CA PHE A 174 7.81 -14.71 5.87
C PHE A 174 6.94 -14.81 7.13
N TYR A 175 6.83 -13.73 7.86
CA TYR A 175 6.13 -13.71 9.14
C TYR A 175 4.82 -12.97 8.98
N LEU A 176 3.73 -13.74 8.97
CA LEU A 176 2.36 -13.19 8.99
C LEU A 176 2.09 -12.56 10.35
N LYS A 177 1.56 -11.35 10.33
CA LYS A 177 1.10 -10.65 11.52
C LYS A 177 -0.38 -10.29 11.41
N PRO A 178 -1.28 -11.25 11.64
CA PRO A 178 -2.71 -11.07 11.40
C PRO A 178 -3.31 -9.88 12.16
N THR A 179 -2.78 -9.58 13.34
CA THR A 179 -3.29 -8.53 14.23
C THR A 179 -2.87 -7.12 13.84
N SER A 180 -1.85 -6.92 12.99
CA SER A 180 -1.41 -5.59 12.55
C SER A 180 -1.45 -5.39 11.05
N ALA A 181 -1.49 -6.49 10.27
CA ALA A 181 -1.33 -6.49 8.81
C ALA A 181 -0.01 -5.82 8.34
N ASP A 182 1.04 -5.95 9.15
CA ASP A 182 2.41 -5.53 8.85
C ASP A 182 3.28 -6.78 8.77
N SER A 183 2.89 -7.72 7.89
CA SER A 183 3.61 -8.97 7.62
C SER A 183 4.95 -8.67 6.94
N SER A 184 6.04 -9.36 7.35
CA SER A 184 7.40 -8.95 7.01
C SER A 184 8.35 -10.15 6.91
N PHE A 185 9.52 -9.97 6.29
CA PHE A 185 10.65 -10.91 6.32
C PHE A 185 11.43 -10.86 7.64
N HIS A 186 11.22 -9.85 8.46
CA HIS A 186 11.86 -9.70 9.75
C HIS A 186 10.96 -10.23 10.85
N ILE A 187 11.55 -10.95 11.82
CA ILE A 187 10.80 -11.50 12.94
C ILE A 187 10.15 -10.33 13.71
N PRO A 188 8.82 -10.19 13.67
CA PRO A 188 8.17 -9.10 14.37
C PRO A 188 8.10 -9.38 15.87
N SER A 189 7.95 -8.35 16.67
CA SER A 189 7.60 -8.49 18.08
C SER A 189 6.14 -8.97 18.21
N GLY A 190 5.87 -9.95 19.06
CA GLY A 190 4.55 -10.49 19.34
C GLY A 190 4.19 -11.73 18.50
N ASP A 191 2.89 -12.04 18.46
CA ASP A 191 2.39 -13.24 17.78
C ASP A 191 2.52 -13.11 16.26
N ALA A 192 3.37 -13.95 15.69
CA ALA A 192 3.55 -14.06 14.25
C ALA A 192 3.51 -15.54 13.85
N VAL A 193 3.02 -15.80 12.65
CA VAL A 193 3.02 -17.13 12.05
C VAL A 193 4.06 -17.16 10.95
N GLU A 194 5.08 -18.01 11.10
CA GLU A 194 6.09 -18.23 10.05
C GLU A 194 5.48 -19.08 8.93
N ILE A 195 5.62 -18.60 7.69
CA ILE A 195 5.28 -19.32 6.48
C ILE A 195 6.42 -19.23 5.47
N GLU A 196 6.36 -20.04 4.42
CA GLU A 196 7.24 -19.91 3.27
C GLU A 196 6.51 -19.24 2.11
N VAL A 197 7.17 -18.27 1.47
CA VAL A 197 6.66 -17.58 0.28
C VAL A 197 7.67 -17.65 -0.87
N ALA A 198 7.15 -17.72 -2.09
CA ALA A 198 8.00 -17.63 -3.27
C ALA A 198 8.52 -16.19 -3.43
N ALA A 199 9.83 -16.04 -3.58
CA ALA A 199 10.46 -14.78 -3.92
C ALA A 199 10.98 -14.78 -5.36
N ARG A 200 10.90 -13.62 -6.00
CA ARG A 200 11.40 -13.39 -7.36
C ARG A 200 12.08 -12.02 -7.43
N THR A 201 12.86 -11.81 -8.49
CA THR A 201 13.46 -10.49 -8.77
C THR A 201 12.44 -9.58 -9.48
N LEU A 202 12.56 -8.27 -9.31
CA LEU A 202 11.78 -7.31 -10.11
C LEU A 202 12.05 -7.47 -11.60
N ASP A 203 13.29 -7.79 -11.99
CA ASP A 203 13.65 -8.12 -13.36
C ASP A 203 12.76 -9.23 -13.94
N SER A 204 12.52 -10.30 -13.17
CA SER A 204 11.69 -11.43 -13.62
C SER A 204 10.21 -11.05 -13.77
N VAL A 205 9.71 -10.13 -12.94
CA VAL A 205 8.34 -9.60 -13.07
C VAL A 205 8.22 -8.75 -14.34
N ILE A 206 9.18 -7.86 -14.59
CA ILE A 206 9.21 -7.02 -15.79
C ILE A 206 9.26 -7.90 -17.05
N GLU A 207 10.06 -8.94 -17.05
CA GLU A 207 10.19 -9.89 -18.16
C GLU A 207 8.91 -10.71 -18.36
N LYS A 208 8.33 -11.25 -17.29
CA LYS A 208 7.09 -12.05 -17.33
C LYS A 208 5.94 -11.29 -18.01
N TYR A 209 5.76 -10.02 -17.65
CA TYR A 209 4.69 -9.19 -18.21
C TYR A 209 5.10 -8.41 -19.46
N ASN A 210 6.32 -8.62 -19.96
CA ASN A 210 6.88 -7.90 -21.10
C ASN A 210 6.67 -6.39 -20.96
N LEU A 211 7.05 -5.84 -19.81
CA LEU A 211 6.87 -4.42 -19.54
C LEU A 211 7.91 -3.61 -20.31
N SER A 212 7.43 -2.61 -21.03
CA SER A 212 8.26 -1.55 -21.63
C SER A 212 8.31 -0.34 -20.69
N GLY A 213 9.33 0.47 -20.81
CA GLY A 213 9.44 1.73 -20.07
C GLY A 213 8.82 2.90 -20.84
N PRO A 214 8.59 4.02 -20.15
CA PRO A 214 8.98 4.31 -18.77
C PRO A 214 8.05 3.68 -17.72
N ILE A 215 8.63 3.04 -16.72
CA ILE A 215 7.92 2.37 -15.63
C ILE A 215 7.95 3.23 -14.37
N LEU A 216 6.82 3.30 -13.66
CA LEU A 216 6.71 3.78 -12.29
C LEU A 216 6.75 2.58 -11.34
N VAL A 217 7.61 2.64 -10.32
CA VAL A 217 7.66 1.68 -9.21
C VAL A 217 7.26 2.37 -7.91
N LYS A 218 6.20 1.89 -7.25
CA LYS A 218 5.95 2.14 -5.82
C LYS A 218 6.41 0.91 -5.05
N MET A 219 7.13 1.10 -3.94
CA MET A 219 7.66 0.00 -3.14
C MET A 219 7.44 0.22 -1.65
N ASP A 220 6.93 -0.82 -1.00
CA ASP A 220 6.69 -0.90 0.44
C ASP A 220 6.82 -2.37 0.87
N CYS A 221 8.04 -2.80 1.15
CA CYS A 221 8.38 -4.20 1.39
C CYS A 221 8.68 -4.49 2.86
N GLU A 222 8.25 -3.60 3.76
CA GLU A 222 8.37 -3.77 5.21
C GLU A 222 9.82 -4.12 5.64
N GLY A 223 10.78 -3.35 5.10
CA GLY A 223 12.21 -3.46 5.40
C GLY A 223 13.04 -4.32 4.42
N HIS A 224 12.45 -4.84 3.34
CA HIS A 224 13.15 -5.66 2.32
C HIS A 224 13.45 -4.88 1.01
N GLU A 225 13.34 -3.56 1.04
CA GLU A 225 13.52 -2.67 -0.11
C GLU A 225 14.93 -2.75 -0.71
N PRO A 226 16.02 -2.86 0.08
CA PRO A 226 17.37 -2.98 -0.49
C PRO A 226 17.56 -4.25 -1.33
N GLU A 227 17.02 -5.39 -0.88
CA GLU A 227 17.09 -6.66 -1.61
C GLU A 227 16.21 -6.61 -2.87
N ALA A 228 15.03 -5.97 -2.78
CA ALA A 228 14.16 -5.77 -3.93
C ALA A 228 14.83 -4.91 -5.01
N LEU A 229 15.54 -3.84 -4.61
CA LEU A 229 16.31 -3.00 -5.53
C LEU A 229 17.49 -3.77 -6.16
N GLU A 230 18.16 -4.64 -5.42
CA GLU A 230 19.22 -5.49 -5.98
C GLU A 230 18.69 -6.41 -7.08
N GLY A 231 17.44 -6.86 -6.96
CA GLY A 231 16.73 -7.65 -7.98
C GLY A 231 16.32 -6.87 -9.22
N LEU A 232 16.72 -5.60 -9.37
CA LEU A 232 16.39 -4.73 -10.49
C LEU A 232 17.64 -4.30 -11.28
N MET A 233 18.48 -5.24 -11.68
CA MET A 233 19.76 -4.92 -12.34
C MET A 233 19.66 -4.83 -13.86
N ARG A 234 18.92 -5.76 -14.51
CA ARG A 234 18.87 -5.87 -15.97
C ARG A 234 17.91 -4.88 -16.62
N ASN A 235 16.81 -4.57 -15.94
CA ASN A 235 15.75 -3.71 -16.46
C ASN A 235 15.72 -2.31 -15.83
N LYS A 236 16.74 -1.93 -15.06
CA LYS A 236 16.83 -0.62 -14.38
C LYS A 236 16.66 0.58 -15.31
N ASP A 237 17.01 0.43 -16.60
CA ASP A 237 16.90 1.51 -17.57
C ASP A 237 15.46 1.72 -18.08
N LYS A 238 14.56 0.78 -17.82
CA LYS A 238 13.13 0.94 -18.05
C LYS A 238 12.42 1.72 -16.93
N ILE A 239 13.04 1.82 -15.73
CA ILE A 239 12.46 2.51 -14.59
C ILE A 239 12.83 3.99 -14.65
N LYS A 240 11.81 4.84 -14.77
CA LYS A 240 12.00 6.30 -14.75
C LYS A 240 11.67 6.91 -13.39
N TRP A 241 10.64 6.40 -12.72
CA TRP A 241 10.19 6.92 -11.42
C TRP A 241 10.12 5.80 -10.39
N ILE A 242 10.60 6.12 -9.21
CA ILE A 242 10.50 5.19 -8.09
C ILE A 242 10.15 5.95 -6.81
N SER A 243 9.24 5.39 -6.02
CA SER A 243 8.90 5.88 -4.70
C SER A 243 8.86 4.73 -3.70
N ILE A 244 9.63 4.84 -2.62
CA ILE A 244 9.91 3.76 -1.67
C ILE A 244 9.59 4.23 -0.26
N ASP A 245 8.82 3.45 0.51
CA ASP A 245 8.83 3.53 1.97
C ASP A 245 10.04 2.77 2.48
N SER A 246 10.90 3.45 3.22
CA SER A 246 12.16 2.91 3.76
C SER A 246 12.23 3.09 5.28
N GLY A 247 11.08 2.89 5.92
CA GLY A 247 10.87 3.06 7.35
C GLY A 247 11.71 2.15 8.24
N PRO A 248 11.51 2.20 9.55
CA PRO A 248 12.27 1.42 10.51
C PRO A 248 11.73 -0.01 10.71
N GLU A 249 11.26 -0.66 9.65
CA GLU A 249 10.65 -1.99 9.68
C GLU A 249 11.68 -3.10 9.90
N ARG A 250 12.95 -2.87 9.57
CA ARG A 250 14.05 -3.82 9.80
C ARG A 250 14.53 -3.77 11.26
N SER A 251 13.79 -4.43 12.15
CA SER A 251 14.12 -4.46 13.60
C SER A 251 14.31 -3.06 14.22
N GLY A 252 13.49 -2.09 13.80
CA GLY A 252 13.58 -0.70 14.26
C GLY A 252 14.63 0.15 13.54
N VAL A 253 15.29 -0.38 12.50
CA VAL A 253 16.30 0.33 11.71
C VAL A 253 15.73 0.68 10.35
N SER A 254 15.84 1.95 9.97
CA SER A 254 15.44 2.44 8.63
C SER A 254 16.40 1.96 7.55
N THR A 255 15.85 1.54 6.42
CA THR A 255 16.59 1.15 5.21
C THR A 255 16.99 2.34 4.32
N THR A 256 16.60 3.57 4.68
CA THR A 256 16.77 4.79 3.85
C THR A 256 18.18 4.98 3.28
N ARG A 257 19.22 4.80 4.11
CA ARG A 257 20.62 5.00 3.66
C ARG A 257 21.02 3.99 2.60
N GLU A 258 20.63 2.74 2.79
CA GLU A 258 20.93 1.64 1.90
C GLU A 258 20.16 1.78 0.58
N VAL A 259 18.86 2.11 0.66
CA VAL A 259 18.00 2.44 -0.47
C VAL A 259 18.60 3.56 -1.33
N ILE A 260 19.00 4.69 -0.73
CA ILE A 260 19.63 5.80 -1.46
C ILE A 260 20.94 5.37 -2.13
N SER A 261 21.76 4.56 -1.45
CA SER A 261 23.01 4.04 -2.03
C SER A 261 22.75 3.19 -3.26
N LYS A 262 21.78 2.27 -3.19
CA LYS A 262 21.40 1.40 -4.31
C LYS A 262 20.77 2.18 -5.47
N LEU A 263 19.90 3.14 -5.19
CA LEU A 263 19.33 4.01 -6.23
C LEU A 263 20.44 4.75 -7.02
N ARG A 264 21.46 5.27 -6.35
CA ARG A 264 22.62 5.88 -7.01
C ARG A 264 23.39 4.87 -7.89
N GLN A 265 23.61 3.65 -7.38
CA GLN A 265 24.26 2.58 -8.16
C GLN A 265 23.44 2.18 -9.40
N HIS A 266 22.11 2.33 -9.35
CA HIS A 266 21.21 2.12 -10.48
C HIS A 266 21.10 3.31 -11.45
N GLY A 267 21.83 4.41 -11.16
CA GLY A 267 21.88 5.59 -12.03
C GLY A 267 20.75 6.58 -11.81
N PHE A 268 20.09 6.54 -10.64
CA PHE A 268 19.18 7.62 -10.26
C PHE A 268 19.97 8.79 -9.68
N GLU A 269 19.75 9.99 -10.22
CA GLU A 269 20.45 11.21 -9.82
C GLU A 269 19.58 12.11 -8.94
N ASN A 270 18.29 12.25 -9.29
CA ASN A 270 17.35 13.09 -8.57
C ASN A 270 16.67 12.28 -7.44
N ILE A 271 17.36 12.17 -6.30
CA ILE A 271 16.87 11.42 -5.14
C ILE A 271 16.47 12.41 -4.04
N THR A 272 15.22 12.31 -3.58
CA THR A 272 14.66 13.17 -2.53
C THR A 272 14.07 12.32 -1.41
N THR A 273 14.29 12.73 -0.16
CA THR A 273 13.66 12.11 1.01
C THR A 273 12.54 13.02 1.53
N HIS A 274 11.35 12.47 1.72
CA HIS A 274 10.18 13.17 2.21
C HIS A 274 9.78 12.67 3.61
N GLY A 275 9.74 13.60 4.57
CA GLY A 275 9.48 13.25 5.96
C GLY A 275 10.57 12.32 6.51
N PHE A 276 10.16 11.23 7.16
CA PHE A 276 11.10 10.31 7.79
C PHE A 276 11.50 9.12 6.92
N ASN A 277 10.68 8.71 5.95
CA ASN A 277 10.82 7.38 5.32
C ASN A 277 10.55 7.33 3.81
N ILE A 278 9.86 8.27 3.20
CA ILE A 278 9.59 8.16 1.76
C ILE A 278 10.79 8.68 0.97
N VAL A 279 11.38 7.81 0.17
CA VAL A 279 12.45 8.14 -0.76
C VAL A 279 11.89 8.10 -2.17
N THR A 280 12.00 9.21 -2.89
CA THR A 280 11.65 9.28 -4.31
C THR A 280 12.89 9.47 -5.16
N ALA A 281 12.87 8.89 -6.36
CA ALA A 281 13.94 9.07 -7.32
C ALA A 281 13.39 9.14 -8.74
N VAL A 282 14.02 9.96 -9.57
CA VAL A 282 13.69 10.12 -10.98
C VAL A 282 14.97 9.96 -11.80
N LYS A 283 14.89 9.18 -12.86
CA LYS A 283 15.96 8.93 -13.82
C LYS A 283 15.66 9.69 -15.12
N GLN A 284 16.65 10.32 -15.69
CA GLN A 284 16.55 10.82 -17.07
C GLN A 284 16.74 9.64 -18.03
N ILE A 285 15.73 9.34 -18.82
CA ILE A 285 15.72 8.31 -19.85
C ILE A 285 15.66 9.01 -21.21
#